data_b22f86b55369a35aafa4eb4708f08447
#
_entry.id   b22f86b55369a35aafa4eb4708f08447
#
_cell.length_a   1.000
_cell.length_b   1.000
_cell.length_c   1.000
_cell.angle_alpha   90.00
_cell.angle_beta   90.00
_cell.angle_gamma   90.00
#
_symmetry.space_group_name_H-M   'P 1'
#
loop_
_entity.id
_entity.type
_entity.pdbx_description
1 polymer ?
#
loop_
_entity_poly.entity_id
_entity_poly.type
_entity_poly.pdbx_seq_one_letter_code
_entity_poly.pdbx_strand_id
1 'polypeptide(L)'
;CLATIAQAMSPLAPFFAEWLYTNLRHPEGADAHPFLAADSVHLSHWYPAPTEVIDGDLNRRMDLAQRVSSLVLSIRKSVKIKVRQPLAKVMIPVSDPAEIPNYERVEDLIRSETNVKQVDYLTETTGILTKQAKPNFKKLGKKLGPKMKAAAVAIGSMDQQAIAVLERDGRIDLDLDGEPHTFERDEIEVSTVDVPGLQVATEGDLTVALDVEITDELAAEGL
;
A
#
# COMPACT_ATOMS: atom_id res chain seq x y z
N CYS A 1 6.31 28.71 7.69
CA CYS A 1 5.31 27.98 6.88
C CYS A 1 4.34 28.95 6.18
N LEU A 2 3.49 29.74 6.88
CA LEU A 2 2.50 30.62 6.22
C LEU A 2 3.12 31.68 5.33
N ALA A 3 4.24 32.28 5.71
CA ALA A 3 4.97 33.25 4.87
C ALA A 3 5.48 32.60 3.57
N THR A 4 6.01 31.39 3.63
CA THR A 4 6.44 30.62 2.46
C THR A 4 5.26 30.28 1.54
N ILE A 5 4.10 29.93 2.13
CA ILE A 5 2.88 29.70 1.38
C ILE A 5 2.43 30.99 0.67
N ALA A 6 2.44 32.13 1.36
CA ALA A 6 2.12 33.41 0.75
C ALA A 6 3.03 33.73 -0.44
N GLN A 7 4.34 33.51 -0.30
CA GLN A 7 5.32 33.67 -1.39
C GLN A 7 5.00 32.73 -2.58
N ALA A 8 4.77 31.44 -2.31
CA ALA A 8 4.47 30.45 -3.35
C ALA A 8 3.14 30.74 -4.06
N MET A 9 2.17 31.31 -3.35
CA MET A 9 0.85 31.67 -3.91
C MET A 9 0.86 33.00 -4.66
N SER A 10 1.86 33.86 -4.46
CA SER A 10 1.87 35.21 -5.01
C SER A 10 1.66 35.30 -6.53
N PRO A 11 2.20 34.40 -7.38
CA PRO A 11 1.94 34.42 -8.81
C PRO A 11 0.55 33.92 -9.20
N LEU A 12 -0.12 33.14 -8.35
CA LEU A 12 -1.43 32.54 -8.62
C LEU A 12 -2.58 33.36 -8.04
N ALA A 13 -2.40 33.87 -6.83
CA ALA A 13 -3.42 34.62 -6.08
C ALA A 13 -2.78 35.88 -5.44
N PRO A 14 -2.37 36.87 -6.25
CA PRO A 14 -1.54 37.98 -5.80
C PRO A 14 -2.16 38.79 -4.65
N PHE A 15 -3.45 39.12 -4.74
CA PHE A 15 -4.13 39.91 -3.72
C PHE A 15 -4.29 39.16 -2.39
N PHE A 16 -4.60 37.89 -2.45
CA PHE A 16 -4.72 37.05 -1.25
C PHE A 16 -3.34 36.84 -0.61
N ALA A 17 -2.33 36.56 -1.41
CA ALA A 17 -0.96 36.38 -0.94
C ALA A 17 -0.43 37.65 -0.25
N GLU A 18 -0.70 38.81 -0.80
CA GLU A 18 -0.34 40.11 -0.23
C GLU A 18 -1.07 40.35 1.10
N TRP A 19 -2.40 40.11 1.11
CA TRP A 19 -3.19 40.23 2.32
C TRP A 19 -2.68 39.30 3.43
N LEU A 20 -2.40 38.03 3.11
CA LEU A 20 -1.87 37.07 4.07
C LEU A 20 -0.51 37.52 4.60
N TYR A 21 0.40 37.89 3.70
CA TYR A 21 1.75 38.34 4.04
C TYR A 21 1.73 39.57 4.95
N THR A 22 0.91 40.56 4.62
CA THR A 22 0.76 41.80 5.40
C THR A 22 0.22 41.53 6.80
N ASN A 23 -0.74 40.58 6.93
CA ASN A 23 -1.28 40.20 8.24
C ASN A 23 -0.28 39.39 9.11
N LEU A 24 0.66 38.69 8.47
CA LEU A 24 1.74 37.98 9.17
C LEU A 24 2.88 38.92 9.60
N ARG A 25 2.98 40.07 8.96
CA ARG A 25 4.02 41.09 9.22
C ARG A 25 3.58 41.98 10.38
N HIS A 26 4.16 41.76 11.56
CA HIS A 26 3.96 42.68 12.69
C HIS A 26 4.85 43.93 12.54
N PRO A 27 4.25 45.13 12.53
CA PRO A 27 5.02 46.36 12.39
C PRO A 27 5.88 46.71 13.63
N GLU A 28 5.61 46.08 14.77
CA GLU A 28 6.27 46.33 16.03
C GLU A 28 7.06 45.12 16.53
N GLY A 29 8.19 44.82 15.92
CA GLY A 29 9.05 43.76 16.43
C GLY A 29 10.42 43.80 15.81
N ALA A 30 11.43 44.07 16.60
CA ALA A 30 12.83 44.10 16.20
C ALA A 30 13.36 42.73 15.71
N ASP A 31 12.54 41.69 15.73
CA ASP A 31 12.86 40.35 15.28
C ASP A 31 12.00 39.96 14.06
N ALA A 32 11.95 40.87 13.06
CA ALA A 32 11.30 40.50 11.80
C ALA A 32 11.97 39.26 11.22
N HIS A 33 11.27 38.15 11.26
CA HIS A 33 11.75 36.93 10.62
C HIS A 33 12.15 37.26 9.17
N PRO A 34 13.32 36.82 8.66
CA PRO A 34 13.82 37.15 7.33
C PRO A 34 12.81 37.05 6.20
N PHE A 35 11.83 36.15 6.35
CA PHE A 35 10.71 35.96 5.41
C PHE A 35 9.70 37.12 5.37
N LEU A 36 9.71 38.03 6.36
CA LEU A 36 8.72 39.09 6.51
C LEU A 36 9.41 40.48 6.47
N ALA A 37 10.66 40.54 6.00
CA ALA A 37 11.44 41.76 5.96
C ALA A 37 11.01 42.74 4.85
N ALA A 38 10.45 42.21 3.74
CA ALA A 38 10.00 43.03 2.63
C ALA A 38 8.66 43.71 2.92
N ASP A 39 8.41 44.87 2.31
CA ASP A 39 7.12 45.57 2.48
C ASP A 39 5.94 44.91 1.76
N SER A 40 6.23 44.06 0.80
CA SER A 40 5.25 43.32 0.03
C SER A 40 5.74 41.88 -0.23
N VAL A 41 4.84 40.91 -0.32
CA VAL A 41 5.18 39.55 -0.71
C VAL A 41 5.83 39.51 -2.10
N HIS A 42 5.44 40.41 -3.00
CA HIS A 42 5.96 40.51 -4.36
C HIS A 42 7.37 41.08 -4.45
N LEU A 43 7.82 41.71 -3.39
CA LEU A 43 9.20 42.25 -3.26
C LEU A 43 10.07 41.36 -2.38
N SER A 44 9.50 40.31 -1.81
CA SER A 44 10.24 39.42 -0.94
C SER A 44 11.10 38.44 -1.75
N HIS A 45 12.31 38.16 -1.23
CA HIS A 45 13.16 37.13 -1.80
C HIS A 45 12.75 35.75 -1.31
N TRP A 46 12.82 34.76 -2.20
CA TRP A 46 12.64 33.38 -1.82
C TRP A 46 13.72 32.96 -0.84
N TYR A 47 13.31 32.50 0.32
CA TYR A 47 14.24 32.02 1.33
C TYR A 47 14.59 30.56 1.05
N PRO A 48 15.87 30.25 0.78
CA PRO A 48 16.27 28.86 0.65
C PRO A 48 16.16 28.15 2.01
N ALA A 49 15.47 27.03 2.04
CA ALA A 49 15.44 26.22 3.25
C ALA A 49 16.87 25.75 3.58
N PRO A 50 17.34 25.90 4.82
CA PRO A 50 18.62 25.33 5.22
C PRO A 50 18.63 23.82 4.97
N THR A 51 19.68 23.31 4.32
CA THR A 51 19.80 21.88 4.02
C THR A 51 19.84 21.00 5.28
N GLU A 52 20.28 21.60 6.39
CA GLU A 52 20.37 20.93 7.69
C GLU A 52 19.01 20.56 8.30
N VAL A 53 17.92 21.20 7.84
CA VAL A 53 16.55 20.87 8.32
C VAL A 53 15.87 19.80 7.48
N ILE A 54 16.53 19.34 6.41
CA ILE A 54 15.99 18.28 5.56
C ILE A 54 16.33 16.93 6.21
N ASP A 55 15.34 16.32 6.83
CA ASP A 55 15.42 14.96 7.36
C ASP A 55 14.98 13.96 6.30
N GLY A 56 15.95 13.33 5.63
CA GLY A 56 15.68 12.34 4.58
C GLY A 56 14.96 11.09 5.09
N ASP A 57 15.21 10.69 6.35
CA ASP A 57 14.55 9.54 6.94
C ASP A 57 13.10 9.87 7.32
N LEU A 58 12.84 11.08 7.81
CA LEU A 58 11.47 11.55 8.04
C LEU A 58 10.69 11.61 6.71
N ASN A 59 11.28 12.17 5.68
CA ASN A 59 10.65 12.26 4.37
C ASN A 59 10.29 10.88 3.81
N ARG A 60 11.21 9.91 3.91
CA ARG A 60 10.96 8.52 3.50
C ARG A 60 9.80 7.90 4.27
N ARG A 61 9.77 8.05 5.60
CA ARG A 61 8.69 7.54 6.45
C ARG A 61 7.34 8.18 6.13
N MET A 62 7.33 9.50 5.88
CA MET A 62 6.10 10.20 5.51
C MET A 62 5.59 9.78 4.13
N ASP A 63 6.48 9.59 3.14
CA ASP A 63 6.12 9.04 1.83
C ASP A 63 5.52 7.65 1.96
N LEU A 64 6.12 6.81 2.79
CA LEU A 64 5.63 5.47 3.09
C LEU A 64 4.23 5.50 3.71
N ALA A 65 4.01 6.34 4.73
CA ALA A 65 2.70 6.51 5.36
C ALA A 65 1.65 6.99 4.35
N GLN A 66 2.00 7.94 3.48
CA GLN A 66 1.12 8.47 2.46
C GLN A 66 0.74 7.41 1.42
N ARG A 67 1.71 6.63 0.92
CA ARG A 67 1.48 5.55 -0.05
C ARG A 67 0.60 4.45 0.53
N VAL A 68 0.89 3.99 1.76
CA VAL A 68 0.07 2.98 2.44
C VAL A 68 -1.35 3.49 2.64
N SER A 69 -1.52 4.70 3.17
CA SER A 69 -2.85 5.30 3.40
C SER A 69 -3.63 5.44 2.09
N SER A 70 -2.98 5.88 1.02
CA SER A 70 -3.60 6.02 -0.31
C SER A 70 -4.10 4.68 -0.85
N LEU A 71 -3.31 3.61 -0.72
CA LEU A 71 -3.72 2.26 -1.14
C LEU A 71 -4.91 1.75 -0.32
N VAL A 72 -4.87 1.90 1.02
CA VAL A 72 -5.98 1.49 1.89
C VAL A 72 -7.26 2.26 1.56
N LEU A 73 -7.18 3.58 1.35
CA LEU A 73 -8.32 4.41 0.96
C LEU A 73 -8.85 4.04 -0.44
N SER A 74 -7.98 3.64 -1.36
CA SER A 74 -8.36 3.11 -2.67
C SER A 74 -9.16 1.81 -2.53
N ILE A 75 -8.71 0.88 -1.68
CA ILE A 75 -9.44 -0.35 -1.37
C ILE A 75 -10.81 -0.01 -0.78
N ARG A 76 -10.87 0.86 0.25
CA ARG A 76 -12.15 1.28 0.86
C ARG A 76 -13.12 1.83 -0.17
N LYS A 77 -12.62 2.63 -1.11
CA LYS A 77 -13.43 3.20 -2.20
C LYS A 77 -13.97 2.10 -3.13
N SER A 78 -13.16 1.11 -3.49
CA SER A 78 -13.57 0.00 -4.37
C SER A 78 -14.68 -0.85 -3.75
N VAL A 79 -14.58 -1.14 -2.45
CA VAL A 79 -15.60 -1.90 -1.69
C VAL A 79 -16.72 -1.02 -1.12
N LYS A 80 -16.70 0.30 -1.37
CA LYS A 80 -17.70 1.28 -0.92
C LYS A 80 -17.86 1.39 0.60
N ILE A 81 -16.80 1.13 1.35
CA ILE A 81 -16.75 1.31 2.82
C ILE A 81 -16.25 2.71 3.13
N LYS A 82 -17.05 3.50 3.84
CA LYS A 82 -16.69 4.86 4.25
C LYS A 82 -15.55 4.85 5.26
N VAL A 83 -14.69 5.88 5.24
CA VAL A 83 -13.53 5.97 6.16
C VAL A 83 -13.99 6.04 7.63
N ARG A 84 -15.13 6.66 7.93
CA ARG A 84 -15.70 6.69 9.29
C ARG A 84 -16.03 5.31 9.87
N GLN A 85 -16.24 4.29 9.03
CA GLN A 85 -16.42 2.91 9.46
C GLN A 85 -15.06 2.33 9.84
N PRO A 86 -14.77 2.03 11.11
CA PRO A 86 -13.53 1.39 11.48
C PRO A 86 -13.45 -0.02 10.90
N LEU A 87 -12.25 -0.46 10.58
CA LEU A 87 -11.95 -1.82 10.14
C LEU A 87 -10.93 -2.45 11.08
N ALA A 88 -10.90 -3.79 11.11
CA ALA A 88 -10.10 -4.52 12.07
C ALA A 88 -8.60 -4.28 11.84
N LYS A 89 -8.11 -4.54 10.64
CA LYS A 89 -6.66 -4.48 10.40
C LYS A 89 -6.29 -4.26 8.93
N VAL A 90 -5.09 -3.75 8.77
CA VAL A 90 -4.36 -3.73 7.50
C VAL A 90 -3.10 -4.57 7.64
N MET A 91 -2.77 -5.34 6.63
CA MET A 91 -1.56 -6.17 6.58
C MET A 91 -0.64 -5.64 5.48
N ILE A 92 0.63 -5.46 5.82
CA ILE A 92 1.65 -4.92 4.94
C ILE A 92 2.76 -5.97 4.79
N PRO A 93 2.89 -6.62 3.62
CA PRO A 93 4.04 -7.45 3.33
C PRO A 93 5.30 -6.59 3.26
N VAL A 94 6.29 -6.93 4.06
CA VAL A 94 7.57 -6.25 4.08
C VAL A 94 8.65 -7.24 3.66
N SER A 95 9.24 -7.02 2.49
CA SER A 95 10.25 -7.94 1.92
C SER A 95 11.55 -7.95 2.74
N ASP A 96 11.94 -6.80 3.30
CA ASP A 96 13.11 -6.66 4.16
C ASP A 96 12.67 -6.35 5.60
N PRO A 97 12.87 -7.28 6.55
CA PRO A 97 12.54 -7.04 7.96
C PRO A 97 13.22 -5.80 8.56
N ALA A 98 14.34 -5.33 7.99
CA ALA A 98 15.03 -4.13 8.44
C ALA A 98 14.22 -2.84 8.19
N GLU A 99 13.24 -2.88 7.30
CA GLU A 99 12.34 -1.75 7.02
C GLU A 99 11.16 -1.65 8.01
N ILE A 100 10.83 -2.71 8.75
CA ILE A 100 9.70 -2.72 9.70
C ILE A 100 9.75 -1.54 10.68
N PRO A 101 10.90 -1.17 11.29
CA PRO A 101 10.95 -0.03 12.20
C PRO A 101 10.58 1.32 11.54
N ASN A 102 10.71 1.45 10.22
CA ASN A 102 10.28 2.66 9.51
C ASN A 102 8.75 2.74 9.41
N TYR A 103 8.08 1.60 9.24
CA TYR A 103 6.61 1.52 9.27
C TYR A 103 6.08 1.76 10.68
N GLU A 104 6.65 1.12 11.70
CA GLU A 104 6.22 1.27 13.10
C GLU A 104 6.23 2.72 13.57
N ARG A 105 7.23 3.51 13.14
CA ARG A 105 7.32 4.94 13.49
C ARG A 105 6.21 5.82 12.91
N VAL A 106 5.51 5.36 11.88
CA VAL A 106 4.40 6.07 11.23
C VAL A 106 3.08 5.31 11.34
N GLU A 107 3.05 4.22 12.10
CA GLU A 107 1.88 3.37 12.27
C GLU A 107 0.66 4.14 12.78
N ASP A 108 0.83 4.99 13.79
CA ASP A 108 -0.27 5.79 14.33
C ASP A 108 -0.87 6.74 13.28
N LEU A 109 -0.06 7.28 12.38
CA LEU A 109 -0.55 8.09 11.26
C LEU A 109 -1.37 7.24 10.29
N ILE A 110 -0.86 6.06 9.91
CA ILE A 110 -1.57 5.14 9.02
C ILE A 110 -2.91 4.74 9.65
N ARG A 111 -2.92 4.35 10.92
CA ARG A 111 -4.14 3.95 11.64
C ARG A 111 -5.17 5.08 11.70
N SER A 112 -4.72 6.29 12.03
CA SER A 112 -5.56 7.47 12.13
C SER A 112 -6.18 7.86 10.78
N GLU A 113 -5.36 7.91 9.71
CA GLU A 113 -5.81 8.31 8.37
C GLU A 113 -6.74 7.28 7.72
N THR A 114 -6.50 6.01 8.00
CA THR A 114 -7.24 4.92 7.36
C THR A 114 -8.36 4.36 8.24
N ASN A 115 -8.46 4.77 9.50
CA ASN A 115 -9.40 4.27 10.51
C ASN A 115 -9.39 2.74 10.62
N VAL A 116 -8.19 2.17 10.83
CA VAL A 116 -7.98 0.75 11.14
C VAL A 116 -7.51 0.60 12.58
N LYS A 117 -7.85 -0.51 13.22
CA LYS A 117 -7.48 -0.76 14.61
C LYS A 117 -6.05 -1.26 14.75
N GLN A 118 -5.55 -2.01 13.78
CA GLN A 118 -4.27 -2.68 13.82
C GLN A 118 -3.55 -2.65 12.47
N VAL A 119 -2.22 -2.60 12.53
CA VAL A 119 -1.34 -2.79 11.37
C VAL A 119 -0.48 -4.03 11.63
N ASP A 120 -0.53 -5.00 10.74
CA ASP A 120 0.28 -6.22 10.80
C ASP A 120 1.36 -6.18 9.73
N TYR A 121 2.61 -6.42 10.11
CA TYR A 121 3.73 -6.53 9.18
C TYR A 121 4.05 -7.99 8.92
N LEU A 122 4.04 -8.40 7.66
CA LEU A 122 4.29 -9.77 7.26
C LEU A 122 5.59 -9.87 6.48
N THR A 123 6.50 -10.69 6.95
CA THR A 123 7.77 -10.99 6.27
C THR A 123 7.59 -11.95 5.08
N GLU A 124 6.46 -12.65 5.03
CA GLU A 124 6.09 -13.52 3.92
C GLU A 124 4.68 -13.17 3.40
N THR A 125 4.51 -13.15 2.09
CA THR A 125 3.21 -12.90 1.44
C THR A 125 2.23 -14.07 1.56
N THR A 126 2.64 -15.17 2.16
CA THR A 126 1.89 -16.44 2.24
C THR A 126 0.54 -16.32 2.95
N GLY A 127 0.33 -15.29 3.76
CA GLY A 127 -0.94 -15.08 4.49
C GLY A 127 -1.94 -14.14 3.81
N ILE A 128 -1.52 -13.41 2.78
CA ILE A 128 -2.32 -12.36 2.12
C ILE A 128 -2.82 -12.81 0.76
N LEU A 129 -2.00 -13.55 0.04
CA LEU A 129 -2.27 -14.00 -1.31
C LEU A 129 -2.30 -15.52 -1.33
N THR A 130 -3.47 -16.08 -1.47
CA THR A 130 -3.61 -17.49 -1.76
C THR A 130 -3.41 -17.68 -3.26
N LYS A 131 -2.32 -18.31 -3.63
CA LYS A 131 -2.12 -18.71 -5.03
C LYS A 131 -2.95 -19.96 -5.30
N GLN A 132 -3.68 -19.96 -6.39
CA GLN A 132 -4.36 -21.14 -6.91
C GLN A 132 -3.72 -21.56 -8.23
N ALA A 133 -3.46 -22.84 -8.33
CA ALA A 133 -3.00 -23.46 -9.56
C ALA A 133 -4.22 -23.96 -10.36
N LYS A 134 -4.24 -23.65 -11.65
CA LYS A 134 -5.23 -24.16 -12.61
C LYS A 134 -4.52 -24.83 -13.77
N PRO A 135 -5.04 -25.95 -14.28
CA PRO A 135 -4.45 -26.59 -15.45
C PRO A 135 -4.63 -25.73 -16.70
N ASN A 136 -3.56 -25.59 -17.50
CA ASN A 136 -3.69 -25.02 -18.83
C ASN A 136 -4.28 -26.07 -19.78
N PHE A 137 -5.61 -26.03 -19.94
CA PHE A 137 -6.34 -27.01 -20.75
C PHE A 137 -5.89 -27.08 -22.20
N LYS A 138 -5.35 -25.99 -22.77
CA LYS A 138 -4.86 -25.96 -24.16
C LYS A 138 -3.62 -26.82 -24.35
N LYS A 139 -2.73 -26.82 -23.36
CA LYS A 139 -1.47 -27.58 -23.39
C LYS A 139 -1.67 -29.01 -22.91
N LEU A 140 -2.29 -29.16 -21.74
CA LEU A 140 -2.47 -30.45 -21.09
C LEU A 140 -3.50 -31.34 -21.77
N GLY A 141 -4.53 -30.78 -22.40
CA GLY A 141 -5.57 -31.55 -23.06
C GLY A 141 -5.07 -32.48 -24.16
N LYS A 142 -4.04 -32.05 -24.91
CA LYS A 142 -3.39 -32.86 -25.93
C LYS A 142 -2.46 -33.95 -25.35
N LYS A 143 -1.87 -33.68 -24.17
CA LYS A 143 -0.85 -34.53 -23.53
C LYS A 143 -1.49 -35.63 -22.67
N LEU A 144 -2.56 -35.30 -21.92
CA LEU A 144 -3.12 -36.17 -20.89
C LEU A 144 -4.44 -36.87 -21.29
N GLY A 145 -5.14 -36.32 -22.27
CA GLY A 145 -6.38 -36.96 -22.77
C GLY A 145 -7.38 -37.37 -21.65
N PRO A 146 -7.64 -38.67 -21.45
CA PRO A 146 -8.59 -39.14 -20.41
C PRO A 146 -8.16 -38.81 -18.97
N LYS A 147 -6.84 -38.67 -18.71
CA LYS A 147 -6.29 -38.35 -17.37
C LYS A 147 -6.41 -36.86 -17.01
N MET A 148 -6.97 -36.04 -17.91
CA MET A 148 -7.13 -34.60 -17.67
C MET A 148 -7.95 -34.26 -16.42
N LYS A 149 -8.96 -35.08 -16.08
CA LYS A 149 -9.77 -34.89 -14.87
C LYS A 149 -8.94 -35.09 -13.59
N ALA A 150 -8.14 -36.16 -13.55
CA ALA A 150 -7.25 -36.43 -12.43
C ALA A 150 -6.21 -35.34 -12.29
N ALA A 151 -5.60 -34.86 -13.40
CA ALA A 151 -4.67 -33.74 -13.42
C ALA A 151 -5.31 -32.44 -12.90
N ALA A 152 -6.56 -32.15 -13.29
CA ALA A 152 -7.26 -30.97 -12.82
C ALA A 152 -7.51 -30.99 -11.30
N VAL A 153 -7.82 -32.14 -10.75
CA VAL A 153 -7.99 -32.31 -9.29
C VAL A 153 -6.63 -32.19 -8.58
N ALA A 154 -5.61 -32.87 -9.06
CA ALA A 154 -4.28 -32.84 -8.45
C ALA A 154 -3.67 -31.41 -8.48
N ILE A 155 -3.77 -30.71 -9.62
CA ILE A 155 -3.29 -29.32 -9.73
C ILE A 155 -4.12 -28.39 -8.86
N GLY A 156 -5.45 -28.54 -8.83
CA GLY A 156 -6.34 -27.70 -8.02
C GLY A 156 -6.18 -27.90 -6.51
N SER A 157 -5.65 -29.05 -6.08
CA SER A 157 -5.39 -29.37 -4.67
C SER A 157 -3.95 -29.03 -4.21
N MET A 158 -3.12 -28.42 -5.07
CA MET A 158 -1.77 -28.01 -4.71
C MET A 158 -1.81 -27.01 -3.55
N ASP A 159 -1.00 -27.25 -2.55
CA ASP A 159 -0.77 -26.30 -1.46
C ASP A 159 0.17 -25.14 -1.87
N GLN A 160 0.30 -24.16 -0.99
CA GLN A 160 1.15 -22.99 -1.27
C GLN A 160 2.63 -23.37 -1.42
N GLN A 161 3.07 -24.43 -0.73
CA GLN A 161 4.44 -24.93 -0.83
C GLN A 161 4.72 -25.57 -2.18
N ALA A 162 3.81 -26.39 -2.67
CA ALA A 162 3.88 -27.00 -4.00
C ALA A 162 3.88 -25.95 -5.11
N ILE A 163 3.07 -24.91 -4.98
CA ILE A 163 3.07 -23.79 -5.94
C ILE A 163 4.39 -23.03 -5.89
N ALA A 164 4.96 -22.78 -4.72
CA ALA A 164 6.25 -22.13 -4.57
C ALA A 164 7.40 -22.96 -5.19
N VAL A 165 7.37 -24.29 -5.05
CA VAL A 165 8.32 -25.22 -5.70
C VAL A 165 8.21 -25.11 -7.21
N LEU A 166 6.99 -25.13 -7.76
CA LEU A 166 6.74 -24.99 -9.21
C LEU A 166 7.30 -23.66 -9.75
N GLU A 167 7.11 -22.55 -9.00
CA GLU A 167 7.62 -21.25 -9.42
C GLU A 167 9.14 -21.14 -9.36
N ARG A 168 9.77 -21.77 -8.36
CA ARG A 168 11.22 -21.76 -8.17
C ARG A 168 11.94 -22.70 -9.14
N ASP A 169 11.45 -23.93 -9.27
CA ASP A 169 12.16 -25.02 -9.97
C ASP A 169 11.64 -25.19 -11.40
N GLY A 170 10.55 -24.51 -11.76
CA GLY A 170 9.94 -24.55 -13.09
C GLY A 170 9.20 -25.84 -13.42
N ARG A 171 9.19 -26.82 -12.52
CA ARG A 171 8.54 -28.11 -12.66
C ARG A 171 8.09 -28.68 -11.33
N ILE A 172 7.08 -29.54 -11.35
CA ILE A 172 6.60 -30.25 -10.17
C ILE A 172 6.11 -31.64 -10.56
N ASP A 173 6.32 -32.61 -9.68
CA ASP A 173 5.80 -33.97 -9.81
C ASP A 173 4.53 -34.09 -8.97
N LEU A 174 3.42 -34.46 -9.63
CA LEU A 174 2.14 -34.73 -8.98
C LEU A 174 1.71 -36.16 -9.28
N ASP A 175 1.07 -36.79 -8.31
CA ASP A 175 0.51 -38.12 -8.48
C ASP A 175 -0.85 -38.04 -9.22
N LEU A 176 -0.97 -38.77 -10.30
CA LEU A 176 -2.22 -38.93 -11.04
C LEU A 176 -2.66 -40.41 -11.01
N ASP A 177 -3.62 -40.70 -10.15
CA ASP A 177 -4.19 -42.07 -9.99
C ASP A 177 -3.12 -43.11 -9.68
N GLY A 178 -2.08 -42.80 -8.91
CA GLY A 178 -0.99 -43.69 -8.51
C GLY A 178 0.20 -43.69 -9.45
N GLU A 179 0.23 -42.85 -10.48
CA GLU A 179 1.37 -42.67 -11.37
C GLU A 179 1.96 -41.24 -11.22
N PRO A 180 3.26 -41.11 -10.97
CA PRO A 180 3.88 -39.78 -10.90
C PRO A 180 3.96 -39.14 -12.29
N HIS A 181 3.49 -37.92 -12.41
CA HIS A 181 3.55 -37.12 -13.62
C HIS A 181 4.26 -35.81 -13.35
N THR A 182 5.24 -35.46 -14.21
CA THR A 182 5.94 -34.17 -14.15
C THR A 182 5.19 -33.12 -14.95
N PHE A 183 4.90 -31.99 -14.31
CA PHE A 183 4.29 -30.81 -14.92
C PHE A 183 5.30 -29.68 -15.00
N GLU A 184 5.31 -28.99 -16.13
CA GLU A 184 6.11 -27.78 -16.33
C GLU A 184 5.35 -26.51 -15.96
N ARG A 185 6.08 -25.44 -15.64
CA ARG A 185 5.50 -24.16 -15.21
C ARG A 185 4.48 -23.60 -16.21
N ASP A 186 4.69 -23.80 -17.50
CA ASP A 186 3.84 -23.32 -18.58
C ASP A 186 2.57 -24.16 -18.83
N GLU A 187 2.50 -25.34 -18.22
CA GLU A 187 1.34 -26.24 -18.23
C GLU A 187 0.33 -25.94 -17.10
N ILE A 188 0.77 -25.12 -16.10
CA ILE A 188 -0.03 -24.73 -14.94
C ILE A 188 -0.15 -23.22 -14.89
N GLU A 189 -1.38 -22.72 -14.90
CA GLU A 189 -1.67 -21.31 -14.70
C GLU A 189 -1.79 -21.04 -13.19
N VAL A 190 -0.84 -20.30 -12.64
CA VAL A 190 -0.89 -19.84 -11.26
C VAL A 190 -1.58 -18.48 -11.24
N SER A 191 -2.71 -18.41 -10.57
CA SER A 191 -3.46 -17.17 -10.34
C SER A 191 -3.49 -16.85 -8.84
N THR A 192 -3.40 -15.58 -8.53
CA THR A 192 -3.62 -15.11 -7.18
C THR A 192 -5.12 -15.01 -6.94
N VAL A 193 -5.59 -15.58 -5.84
CA VAL A 193 -6.98 -15.48 -5.39
C VAL A 193 -7.01 -14.72 -4.09
N ASP A 194 -7.88 -13.74 -4.02
CA ASP A 194 -8.08 -12.98 -2.79
C ASP A 194 -8.58 -13.92 -1.68
N VAL A 195 -7.99 -13.81 -0.51
CA VAL A 195 -8.48 -14.49 0.67
C VAL A 195 -9.86 -13.89 1.01
N PRO A 196 -10.90 -14.70 1.22
CA PRO A 196 -12.21 -14.17 1.60
C PRO A 196 -12.10 -13.21 2.78
N GLY A 197 -12.71 -12.02 2.66
CA GLY A 197 -12.61 -10.96 3.67
C GLY A 197 -11.40 -10.04 3.53
N LEU A 198 -10.40 -10.37 2.70
CA LEU A 198 -9.24 -9.51 2.42
C LEU A 198 -9.33 -8.90 1.03
N GLN A 199 -9.02 -7.61 0.95
CA GLN A 199 -8.87 -6.91 -0.31
C GLN A 199 -7.45 -6.39 -0.44
N VAL A 200 -6.82 -6.62 -1.59
CA VAL A 200 -5.42 -6.32 -1.83
C VAL A 200 -5.28 -5.21 -2.87
N ALA A 201 -4.37 -4.30 -2.61
CA ALA A 201 -3.94 -3.30 -3.59
C ALA A 201 -2.41 -3.24 -3.63
N THR A 202 -1.87 -3.00 -4.83
CA THR A 202 -0.42 -2.91 -5.06
C THR A 202 -0.10 -1.68 -5.89
N GLU A 203 0.95 -0.96 -5.50
CA GLU A 203 1.50 0.16 -6.25
C GLU A 203 3.03 0.06 -6.23
N GLY A 204 3.61 -0.27 -7.40
CA GLY A 204 5.04 -0.53 -7.52
C GLY A 204 5.47 -1.72 -6.67
N ASP A 205 6.31 -1.45 -5.70
CA ASP A 205 6.87 -2.41 -4.74
C ASP A 205 6.03 -2.59 -3.46
N LEU A 206 5.07 -1.69 -3.23
CA LEU A 206 4.24 -1.68 -2.03
C LEU A 206 2.92 -2.42 -2.28
N THR A 207 2.65 -3.40 -1.44
CA THR A 207 1.37 -4.11 -1.40
C THR A 207 0.74 -3.93 -0.03
N VAL A 208 -0.57 -3.75 0.01
CA VAL A 208 -1.35 -3.73 1.24
C VAL A 208 -2.57 -4.65 1.10
N ALA A 209 -2.92 -5.33 2.18
CA ALA A 209 -4.15 -6.10 2.27
C ALA A 209 -5.00 -5.55 3.42
N LEU A 210 -6.24 -5.24 3.13
CA LEU A 210 -7.20 -4.69 4.07
C LEU A 210 -8.24 -5.75 4.42
N ASP A 211 -8.43 -5.98 5.70
CA ASP A 211 -9.55 -6.77 6.21
C ASP A 211 -10.81 -5.93 6.11
N VAL A 212 -11.75 -6.36 5.25
CA VAL A 212 -12.99 -5.63 4.98
C VAL A 212 -14.20 -6.25 5.67
N GLU A 213 -13.97 -7.25 6.51
CA GLU A 213 -15.03 -7.84 7.32
C GLU A 213 -15.44 -6.87 8.44
N ILE A 214 -16.72 -6.57 8.52
CA ILE A 214 -17.29 -5.67 9.53
C ILE A 214 -17.99 -6.50 10.59
N THR A 215 -17.38 -6.60 11.75
CA THR A 215 -18.00 -7.23 12.94
C THR A 215 -19.07 -6.33 13.54
N ASP A 216 -19.97 -6.89 14.36
CA ASP A 216 -21.02 -6.13 15.03
C ASP A 216 -20.47 -5.00 15.90
N GLU A 217 -19.31 -5.21 16.54
CA GLU A 217 -18.61 -4.19 17.33
C GLU A 217 -18.13 -3.03 16.45
N LEU A 218 -17.48 -3.33 15.32
CA LEU A 218 -17.01 -2.32 14.37
C LEU A 218 -18.17 -1.59 13.70
N ALA A 219 -19.29 -2.27 13.45
CA ALA A 219 -20.50 -1.64 12.93
C ALA A 219 -21.10 -0.65 13.92
N ALA A 220 -21.16 -1.01 15.21
CA ALA A 220 -21.67 -0.15 16.26
C ALA A 220 -20.80 1.11 16.46
N GLU A 221 -19.49 1.00 16.32
CA GLU A 221 -18.57 2.14 16.42
C GLU A 221 -18.66 3.08 15.20
N GLY A 222 -19.03 2.57 14.03
CA GLY A 222 -19.13 3.33 12.78
C GLY A 222 -20.42 4.16 12.63
N LEU A 223 -21.38 4.00 13.53
CA LEU A 223 -22.64 4.73 13.54
C LEU A 223 -22.50 6.12 14.19
#